data_57d430623c0a7dde4eebf56f4f1ff9e7
#
_entry.id   57d430623c0a7dde4eebf56f4f1ff9e7
#
_cell.length_a   1.000
_cell.length_b   1.000
_cell.length_c   1.000
_cell.angle_alpha   90.00
_cell.angle_beta   90.00
_cell.angle_gamma   90.00
#
_symmetry.space_group_name_H-M   'P 1'
#
loop_
_entity.id
_entity.type
_entity.pdbx_description
1 polymer ?
#
loop_
_entity_poly.entity_id
_entity_poly.type
_entity_poly.pdbx_seq_one_letter_code
_entity_poly.pdbx_strand_id
1 'polypeptide(L)'
;MRPSTATLAYEIVDVFTDRAFAGNPLAVVLDADDLETGALQALAAEFNLAETAFPLLTGDGADYRLRIFTTQGELPFAGHPSVGAAWVLNRLGRLPLGDVVQSCGAGLLPVRVSPDEVALTGGPPTLGPVLAAGPLLAAVGLVDADLAGEPRRAGCGLEFSYLPVVDDAVARAVTDPAALRALGLGTGLSVTSYAEGAAHSRVFVPDVGMPEDPATGSAALGLGVFLAAAGRLPDGLSSYVVAQGAECTVQVEGGVAVSTTVAGSVVPVARGEIRRPG
;
A
#
# COMPACT_ATOMS: atom_id res chain seq x y z
N MET A 1 -1.48 -22.15 -27.02
CA MET A 1 -2.71 -22.11 -26.23
C MET A 1 -2.59 -23.17 -25.15
N ARG A 2 -2.38 -22.79 -23.88
CA ARG A 2 -2.45 -23.76 -22.76
C ARG A 2 -3.90 -24.24 -22.64
N PRO A 3 -4.18 -25.51 -22.34
CA PRO A 3 -5.55 -25.94 -22.06
C PRO A 3 -6.08 -25.14 -20.87
N SER A 4 -7.26 -24.56 -21.02
CA SER A 4 -7.95 -23.91 -19.90
C SER A 4 -8.13 -24.93 -18.78
N THR A 5 -7.37 -24.81 -17.71
CA THR A 5 -7.59 -25.57 -16.50
C THR A 5 -8.88 -25.07 -15.85
N ALA A 6 -9.71 -25.93 -15.28
CA ALA A 6 -10.95 -25.55 -14.61
C ALA A 6 -10.71 -24.72 -13.34
N THR A 7 -9.44 -24.62 -12.89
CA THR A 7 -9.00 -23.93 -11.68
C THR A 7 -7.82 -23.03 -11.94
N LEU A 8 -7.62 -22.06 -11.05
CA LEU A 8 -6.44 -21.18 -10.95
C LEU A 8 -5.75 -21.45 -9.61
N ALA A 9 -4.43 -21.52 -9.62
CA ALA A 9 -3.66 -21.58 -8.38
C ALA A 9 -3.66 -20.19 -7.70
N TYR A 10 -3.70 -20.18 -6.37
CA TYR A 10 -3.53 -18.97 -5.59
C TYR A 10 -2.66 -19.19 -4.37
N GLU A 11 -2.07 -18.12 -3.88
CA GLU A 11 -1.42 -18.02 -2.58
C GLU A 11 -2.05 -16.88 -1.77
N ILE A 12 -2.20 -17.10 -0.45
CA ILE A 12 -2.49 -16.04 0.50
C ILE A 12 -1.21 -15.80 1.29
N VAL A 13 -0.81 -14.53 1.34
CA VAL A 13 0.37 -14.07 2.06
C VAL A 13 0.00 -12.90 2.97
N ASP A 14 0.74 -12.74 4.06
CA ASP A 14 0.71 -11.53 4.88
C ASP A 14 1.92 -10.67 4.54
N VAL A 15 1.68 -9.41 4.20
CA VAL A 15 2.69 -8.45 3.78
C VAL A 15 3.00 -7.48 4.91
N PHE A 16 4.26 -7.00 4.97
CA PHE A 16 4.79 -6.14 6.03
C PHE A 16 4.81 -6.83 7.41
N THR A 17 5.20 -8.09 7.43
CA THR A 17 5.34 -8.86 8.67
C THR A 17 6.32 -10.01 8.51
N ASP A 18 6.94 -10.41 9.62
CA ASP A 18 7.74 -11.63 9.75
C ASP A 18 6.96 -12.81 10.37
N ARG A 19 5.65 -12.59 10.67
CA ARG A 19 4.78 -13.59 11.31
C ARG A 19 3.45 -13.70 10.57
N ALA A 20 2.99 -14.94 10.36
CA ALA A 20 1.66 -15.18 9.84
C ALA A 20 0.57 -14.62 10.78
N PHE A 21 -0.51 -14.12 10.20
CA PHE A 21 -1.67 -13.51 10.87
C PHE A 21 -1.38 -12.18 11.58
N ALA A 22 -0.37 -11.45 11.12
CA ALA A 22 0.04 -10.19 11.73
C ALA A 22 0.24 -9.01 10.75
N GLY A 23 0.28 -9.27 9.45
CA GLY A 23 0.46 -8.26 8.41
C GLY A 23 -0.83 -7.89 7.67
N ASN A 24 -0.66 -7.38 6.46
CA ASN A 24 -1.78 -7.10 5.55
C ASN A 24 -1.99 -8.31 4.62
N PRO A 25 -3.14 -9.01 4.74
CA PRO A 25 -3.40 -10.21 3.95
C PRO A 25 -3.65 -9.88 2.47
N LEU A 26 -3.05 -10.67 1.59
CA LEU A 26 -3.15 -10.54 0.15
C LEU A 26 -3.41 -11.91 -0.49
N ALA A 27 -4.40 -12.00 -1.38
CA ALA A 27 -4.52 -13.12 -2.30
C ALA A 27 -3.77 -12.79 -3.60
N VAL A 28 -2.88 -13.71 -4.03
CA VAL A 28 -2.17 -13.65 -5.31
C VAL A 28 -2.66 -14.79 -6.19
N VAL A 29 -3.40 -14.47 -7.24
CA VAL A 29 -3.99 -15.47 -8.17
C VAL A 29 -3.14 -15.56 -9.42
N LEU A 30 -2.71 -16.76 -9.74
CA LEU A 30 -1.73 -17.04 -10.79
C LEU A 30 -2.39 -17.46 -12.10
N ASP A 31 -1.69 -17.24 -13.21
CA ASP A 31 -2.07 -17.72 -14.55
C ASP A 31 -3.49 -17.29 -14.98
N ALA A 32 -3.85 -16.05 -14.66
CA ALA A 32 -5.16 -15.46 -14.97
C ALA A 32 -5.14 -14.58 -16.24
N ASP A 33 -4.14 -14.74 -17.12
CA ASP A 33 -3.87 -13.88 -18.27
C ASP A 33 -5.01 -13.82 -19.30
N ASP A 34 -5.79 -14.88 -19.40
CA ASP A 34 -6.90 -15.02 -20.33
C ASP A 34 -8.27 -14.61 -19.74
N LEU A 35 -8.29 -14.13 -18.49
CA LEU A 35 -9.51 -13.70 -17.85
C LEU A 35 -9.85 -12.23 -18.15
N GLU A 36 -11.12 -11.99 -18.43
CA GLU A 36 -11.67 -10.65 -18.56
C GLU A 36 -11.77 -9.95 -17.19
N THR A 37 -11.81 -8.62 -17.23
CA THR A 37 -11.87 -7.78 -16.01
C THR A 37 -12.97 -8.19 -15.04
N GLY A 38 -14.18 -8.53 -15.57
CA GLY A 38 -15.30 -8.96 -14.72
C GLY A 38 -15.04 -10.26 -13.97
N ALA A 39 -14.29 -11.20 -14.56
CA ALA A 39 -13.89 -12.45 -13.91
C ALA A 39 -12.84 -12.21 -12.81
N LEU A 40 -11.87 -11.33 -13.05
CA LEU A 40 -10.89 -10.92 -12.02
C LEU A 40 -11.58 -10.23 -10.83
N GLN A 41 -12.55 -9.34 -11.12
CA GLN A 41 -13.35 -8.68 -10.09
C GLN A 41 -14.19 -9.69 -9.27
N ALA A 42 -14.77 -10.69 -9.90
CA ALA A 42 -15.53 -11.73 -9.20
C ALA A 42 -14.65 -12.56 -8.27
N LEU A 43 -13.42 -12.89 -8.70
CA LEU A 43 -12.44 -13.57 -7.85
C LEU A 43 -12.03 -12.71 -6.66
N ALA A 44 -11.78 -11.41 -6.85
CA ALA A 44 -11.45 -10.51 -5.78
C ALA A 44 -12.58 -10.37 -4.75
N ALA A 45 -13.83 -10.30 -5.21
CA ALA A 45 -15.01 -10.29 -4.34
C ALA A 45 -15.17 -11.60 -3.55
N GLU A 46 -14.85 -12.75 -4.15
CA GLU A 46 -14.95 -14.06 -3.50
C GLU A 46 -13.89 -14.24 -2.40
N PHE A 47 -12.63 -13.79 -2.64
CA PHE A 47 -11.60 -13.77 -1.60
C PHE A 47 -11.96 -12.85 -0.45
N ASN A 48 -12.67 -11.76 -0.73
CA ASN A 48 -13.14 -10.79 0.27
C ASN A 48 -12.02 -10.26 1.18
N LEU A 49 -10.81 -10.11 0.63
CA LEU A 49 -9.68 -9.42 1.25
C LEU A 49 -9.67 -7.95 0.80
N ALA A 50 -8.86 -7.12 1.46
CA ALA A 50 -8.70 -5.71 1.08
C ALA A 50 -8.36 -5.59 -0.40
N GLU A 51 -7.36 -6.37 -0.85
CA GLU A 51 -6.99 -6.49 -2.26
C GLU A 51 -6.69 -7.94 -2.65
N THR A 52 -6.85 -8.19 -3.95
CA THR A 52 -6.42 -9.40 -4.66
C THR A 52 -5.54 -8.99 -5.83
N ALA A 53 -4.38 -9.61 -5.95
CA ALA A 53 -3.37 -9.34 -6.96
C ALA A 53 -3.37 -10.41 -8.06
N PHE A 54 -3.28 -9.98 -9.31
CA PHE A 54 -3.20 -10.85 -10.49
C PHE A 54 -1.92 -10.50 -11.27
N PRO A 55 -0.80 -11.19 -10.99
CA PRO A 55 0.40 -11.06 -11.81
C PRO A 55 0.18 -11.73 -13.16
N LEU A 56 0.38 -10.99 -14.23
CA LEU A 56 0.12 -11.37 -15.60
C LEU A 56 1.39 -11.27 -16.44
N LEU A 57 1.40 -11.94 -17.58
CA LEU A 57 2.42 -11.77 -18.60
C LEU A 57 2.36 -10.34 -19.18
N THR A 58 3.51 -9.84 -19.61
CA THR A 58 3.62 -8.51 -20.19
C THR A 58 4.43 -8.56 -21.49
N GLY A 59 4.22 -7.56 -22.36
CA GLY A 59 4.99 -7.36 -23.59
C GLY A 59 5.53 -5.94 -23.70
N ASP A 60 5.45 -5.12 -22.62
CA ASP A 60 5.73 -3.68 -22.60
C ASP A 60 7.13 -3.32 -22.04
N GLY A 61 8.02 -4.32 -21.91
CA GLY A 61 9.37 -4.13 -21.40
C GLY A 61 9.50 -4.22 -19.87
N ALA A 62 8.41 -4.52 -19.16
CA ALA A 62 8.43 -4.88 -17.75
C ALA A 62 8.71 -6.39 -17.58
N ASP A 63 9.08 -6.81 -16.38
CA ASP A 63 9.26 -8.23 -16.04
C ASP A 63 7.92 -8.92 -15.80
N TYR A 64 6.93 -8.20 -15.30
CA TYR A 64 5.55 -8.65 -15.12
C TYR A 64 4.58 -7.48 -15.09
N ARG A 65 3.32 -7.77 -15.40
CA ARG A 65 2.21 -6.83 -15.21
C ARG A 65 1.42 -7.22 -13.98
N LEU A 66 1.04 -6.24 -13.16
CA LEU A 66 0.19 -6.47 -11.99
C LEU A 66 -1.14 -5.74 -12.14
N ARG A 67 -2.25 -6.49 -12.02
CA ARG A 67 -3.59 -5.93 -11.83
C ARG A 67 -4.02 -6.15 -10.40
N ILE A 68 -4.61 -5.14 -9.78
CA ILE A 68 -4.95 -5.13 -8.36
C ILE A 68 -6.43 -4.78 -8.23
N PHE A 69 -7.15 -5.58 -7.49
CA PHE A 69 -8.59 -5.40 -7.30
C PHE A 69 -8.94 -5.38 -5.81
N THR A 70 -9.74 -4.39 -5.41
CA THR A 70 -10.51 -4.45 -4.18
C THR A 70 -11.78 -5.30 -4.39
N THR A 71 -12.58 -5.50 -3.37
CA THR A 71 -13.92 -6.11 -3.52
C THR A 71 -14.86 -5.28 -4.39
N GLN A 72 -14.55 -4.00 -4.67
CA GLN A 72 -15.43 -3.04 -5.34
C GLN A 72 -14.94 -2.63 -6.74
N GLY A 73 -13.65 -2.74 -7.03
CA GLY A 73 -13.09 -2.29 -8.29
C GLY A 73 -11.58 -2.45 -8.40
N GLU A 74 -11.07 -2.20 -9.61
CA GLU A 74 -9.64 -2.23 -9.90
C GLU A 74 -8.95 -0.95 -9.44
N LEU A 75 -7.79 -1.11 -8.82
CA LEU A 75 -6.90 -0.02 -8.43
C LEU A 75 -5.76 0.12 -9.44
N PRO A 76 -5.37 1.36 -9.79
CA PRO A 76 -4.22 1.57 -10.67
C PRO A 76 -2.90 1.17 -10.02
N PHE A 77 -2.84 1.19 -8.69
CA PHE A 77 -1.67 0.91 -7.89
C PHE A 77 -2.06 0.60 -6.43
N ALA A 78 -1.30 -0.28 -5.79
CA ALA A 78 -1.31 -0.43 -4.32
C ALA A 78 0.04 -1.01 -3.85
N GLY A 79 0.52 -0.55 -2.67
CA GLY A 79 1.87 -0.86 -2.18
C GLY A 79 2.02 -2.32 -1.75
N HIS A 80 1.19 -2.78 -0.78
CA HIS A 80 1.34 -4.15 -0.27
C HIS A 80 1.04 -5.23 -1.33
N PRO A 81 0.10 -5.07 -2.29
CA PRO A 81 -0.08 -6.04 -3.37
C PRO A 81 1.15 -6.15 -4.28
N SER A 82 1.84 -5.04 -4.54
CA SER A 82 3.07 -5.04 -5.35
C SER A 82 4.20 -5.80 -4.65
N VAL A 83 4.40 -5.55 -3.35
CA VAL A 83 5.39 -6.24 -2.52
C VAL A 83 5.08 -7.74 -2.43
N GLY A 84 3.83 -8.09 -2.09
CA GLY A 84 3.42 -9.49 -1.93
C GLY A 84 3.44 -10.30 -3.24
N ALA A 85 2.99 -9.71 -4.35
CA ALA A 85 3.00 -10.39 -5.65
C ALA A 85 4.43 -10.65 -6.14
N ALA A 86 5.35 -9.70 -6.03
CA ALA A 86 6.74 -9.88 -6.40
C ALA A 86 7.42 -10.98 -5.57
N TRP A 87 7.15 -11.01 -4.26
CA TRP A 87 7.65 -12.06 -3.37
C TRP A 87 7.12 -13.45 -3.78
N VAL A 88 5.82 -13.58 -4.04
CA VAL A 88 5.21 -14.85 -4.49
C VAL A 88 5.81 -15.31 -5.80
N LEU A 89 5.95 -14.40 -6.79
CA LEU A 89 6.55 -14.74 -8.08
C LEU A 89 8.01 -15.19 -7.93
N ASN A 90 8.81 -14.53 -7.08
CA ASN A 90 10.18 -14.96 -6.81
C ASN A 90 10.23 -16.34 -6.15
N ARG A 91 9.42 -16.54 -5.10
CA ARG A 91 9.34 -17.83 -4.39
C ARG A 91 8.96 -19.00 -5.33
N LEU A 92 8.17 -18.73 -6.35
CA LEU A 92 7.78 -19.70 -7.39
C LEU A 92 8.80 -19.82 -8.53
N GLY A 93 9.94 -19.11 -8.47
CA GLY A 93 10.96 -19.09 -9.51
C GLY A 93 10.53 -18.39 -10.81
N ARG A 94 9.51 -17.52 -10.73
CA ARG A 94 8.99 -16.75 -11.88
C ARG A 94 9.62 -15.36 -12.00
N LEU A 95 10.24 -14.84 -10.94
CA LEU A 95 11.05 -13.61 -10.93
C LEU A 95 12.41 -13.90 -10.31
N PRO A 96 13.49 -13.27 -10.81
CA PRO A 96 14.81 -13.36 -10.20
C PRO A 96 14.89 -12.54 -8.91
N LEU A 97 15.95 -12.76 -8.11
CA LEU A 97 16.41 -11.80 -7.14
C LEU A 97 17.06 -10.61 -7.84
N GLY A 98 17.00 -9.43 -7.23
CA GLY A 98 17.55 -8.19 -7.74
C GLY A 98 16.48 -7.21 -8.22
N ASP A 99 16.86 -6.32 -9.11
CA ASP A 99 15.99 -5.27 -9.63
C ASP A 99 15.12 -5.82 -10.76
N VAL A 100 13.82 -5.61 -10.64
CA VAL A 100 12.80 -5.96 -11.62
C VAL A 100 11.85 -4.79 -11.82
N VAL A 101 11.10 -4.79 -12.91
CA VAL A 101 10.13 -3.74 -13.26
C VAL A 101 8.73 -4.32 -13.27
N GLN A 102 7.85 -3.74 -12.46
CA GLN A 102 6.41 -4.00 -12.49
C GLN A 102 5.72 -3.01 -13.42
N SER A 103 4.86 -3.49 -14.33
CA SER A 103 3.89 -2.67 -15.05
C SER A 103 2.54 -2.71 -14.33
N CYS A 104 1.90 -1.57 -14.13
CA CYS A 104 0.55 -1.47 -13.56
C CYS A 104 -0.18 -0.23 -14.08
N GLY A 105 -1.40 0.03 -13.60
CA GLY A 105 -2.19 1.20 -14.00
C GLY A 105 -1.50 2.56 -13.72
N ALA A 106 -0.57 2.61 -12.76
CA ALA A 106 0.23 3.81 -12.46
C ALA A 106 1.52 3.91 -13.32
N GLY A 107 1.78 2.96 -14.22
CA GLY A 107 2.97 2.93 -15.07
C GLY A 107 3.98 1.86 -14.68
N LEU A 108 5.26 2.11 -15.01
CA LEU A 108 6.37 1.21 -14.68
C LEU A 108 6.95 1.58 -13.32
N LEU A 109 7.03 0.62 -12.43
CA LEU A 109 7.52 0.80 -11.07
C LEU A 109 8.73 -0.10 -10.80
N PRO A 110 9.86 0.46 -10.31
CA PRO A 110 10.99 -0.33 -9.87
C PRO A 110 10.65 -1.12 -8.61
N VAL A 111 10.96 -2.41 -8.65
CA VAL A 111 10.83 -3.33 -7.52
C VAL A 111 12.17 -4.02 -7.32
N ARG A 112 12.64 -4.11 -6.09
CA ARG A 112 13.82 -4.89 -5.72
C ARG A 112 13.41 -6.08 -4.90
N VAL A 113 13.75 -7.27 -5.36
CA VAL A 113 13.50 -8.54 -4.67
C VAL A 113 14.78 -9.02 -4.02
N SER A 114 14.78 -9.17 -2.70
CA SER A 114 15.85 -9.77 -1.93
C SER A 114 15.38 -11.03 -1.19
N PRO A 115 16.26 -11.84 -0.60
CA PRO A 115 15.85 -13.08 0.08
C PRO A 115 14.85 -12.85 1.23
N ASP A 116 14.97 -11.73 1.94
CA ASP A 116 14.26 -11.48 3.19
C ASP A 116 13.11 -10.48 3.04
N GLU A 117 13.16 -9.63 1.99
CA GLU A 117 12.19 -8.55 1.80
C GLU A 117 12.00 -8.19 0.33
N VAL A 118 10.95 -7.47 0.04
CA VAL A 118 10.73 -6.82 -1.25
C VAL A 118 10.58 -5.32 -1.03
N ALA A 119 11.31 -4.53 -1.82
CA ALA A 119 11.25 -3.07 -1.82
C ALA A 119 10.59 -2.56 -3.10
N LEU A 120 9.69 -1.60 -2.97
CA LEU A 120 8.96 -0.95 -4.05
C LEU A 120 9.26 0.54 -4.04
N THR A 121 9.74 1.08 -5.14
CA THR A 121 9.82 2.53 -5.34
C THR A 121 8.50 3.06 -5.86
N GLY A 122 7.93 4.04 -5.16
CA GLY A 122 6.68 4.68 -5.55
C GLY A 122 6.79 5.49 -6.84
N GLY A 123 5.63 5.92 -7.35
CA GLY A 123 5.56 6.87 -8.45
C GLY A 123 6.11 8.26 -8.07
N PRO A 124 6.01 9.24 -8.96
CA PRO A 124 6.45 10.61 -8.67
C PRO A 124 5.81 11.14 -7.37
N PRO A 125 6.61 11.73 -6.46
CA PRO A 125 6.08 12.35 -5.25
C PRO A 125 5.13 13.50 -5.58
N THR A 126 4.01 13.57 -4.89
CA THR A 126 3.03 14.66 -4.99
C THR A 126 2.78 15.29 -3.63
N LEU A 127 2.73 16.61 -3.59
CA LEU A 127 2.42 17.37 -2.40
C LEU A 127 1.17 18.20 -2.66
N GLY A 128 0.10 17.85 -1.97
CA GLY A 128 -1.19 18.51 -2.07
C GLY A 128 -1.38 19.67 -1.10
N PRO A 129 -2.62 20.15 -0.95
CA PRO A 129 -2.94 21.29 -0.10
C PRO A 129 -2.84 20.96 1.39
N VAL A 130 -2.64 22.01 2.18
CA VAL A 130 -2.89 22.00 3.62
C VAL A 130 -4.37 21.80 3.88
N LEU A 131 -4.69 21.04 4.91
CA LEU A 131 -6.06 20.68 5.29
C LEU A 131 -6.46 21.31 6.63
N ALA A 132 -7.73 21.59 6.81
CA ALA A 132 -8.26 22.06 8.08
C ALA A 132 -8.22 20.96 9.13
N ALA A 133 -7.53 21.17 10.26
CA ALA A 133 -7.34 20.17 11.30
C ALA A 133 -8.65 19.80 12.03
N GLY A 134 -9.49 20.77 12.38
CA GLY A 134 -10.68 20.54 13.20
C GLY A 134 -11.63 19.47 12.64
N PRO A 135 -12.06 19.53 11.36
CA PRO A 135 -12.89 18.48 10.76
C PRO A 135 -12.22 17.08 10.74
N LEU A 136 -10.89 17.02 10.54
CA LEU A 136 -10.15 15.77 10.54
C LEU A 136 -10.10 15.16 11.95
N LEU A 137 -9.75 15.96 12.95
CA LEU A 137 -9.73 15.56 14.36
C LEU A 137 -11.11 15.04 14.81
N ALA A 138 -12.17 15.79 14.49
CA ALA A 138 -13.53 15.40 14.82
C ALA A 138 -13.94 14.07 14.20
N ALA A 139 -13.56 13.81 12.94
CA ALA A 139 -13.89 12.58 12.24
C ALA A 139 -13.18 11.32 12.79
N VAL A 140 -12.13 11.51 13.61
CA VAL A 140 -11.42 10.42 14.28
C VAL A 140 -11.50 10.52 15.81
N GLY A 141 -12.42 11.32 16.37
CA GLY A 141 -12.68 11.42 17.80
C GLY A 141 -11.54 12.05 18.61
N LEU A 142 -10.68 12.85 17.98
CA LEU A 142 -9.56 13.56 18.60
C LEU A 142 -9.89 15.06 18.77
N VAL A 143 -9.06 15.74 19.56
CA VAL A 143 -9.23 17.16 19.91
C VAL A 143 -8.00 17.99 19.52
N ASP A 144 -8.11 19.32 19.52
CA ASP A 144 -7.01 20.23 19.13
C ASP A 144 -5.71 20.00 19.92
N ALA A 145 -5.80 19.57 21.17
CA ALA A 145 -4.64 19.25 22.01
C ALA A 145 -3.84 18.01 21.50
N ASP A 146 -4.45 17.18 20.68
CA ASP A 146 -3.80 16.00 20.07
C ASP A 146 -3.00 16.34 18.81
N LEU A 147 -3.20 17.53 18.22
CA LEU A 147 -2.55 17.94 16.98
C LEU A 147 -1.05 18.22 17.22
N ALA A 148 -0.20 17.62 16.38
CA ALA A 148 1.26 17.75 16.46
C ALA A 148 1.89 18.50 15.26
N GLY A 149 1.09 18.99 14.32
CA GLY A 149 1.56 19.69 13.13
C GLY A 149 0.44 20.01 12.15
N GLU A 150 0.80 20.55 10.99
CA GLU A 150 -0.14 20.98 9.96
C GLU A 150 -0.59 19.77 9.10
N PRO A 151 -1.90 19.42 9.06
CA PRO A 151 -2.38 18.34 8.20
C PRO A 151 -2.25 18.69 6.72
N ARG A 152 -1.89 17.70 5.91
CA ARG A 152 -1.65 17.91 4.48
C ARG A 152 -1.89 16.65 3.65
N ARG A 153 -2.21 16.84 2.35
CA ARG A 153 -2.17 15.74 1.38
C ARG A 153 -0.77 15.52 0.87
N ALA A 154 -0.41 14.25 0.68
CA ALA A 154 0.82 13.84 0.03
C ALA A 154 0.68 12.43 -0.55
N GLY A 155 1.54 12.04 -1.49
CA GLY A 155 1.49 10.73 -2.09
C GLY A 155 2.67 10.42 -3.01
N CYS A 156 2.74 9.15 -3.43
CA CYS A 156 3.64 8.63 -4.45
C CYS A 156 2.90 7.59 -5.28
N GLY A 157 1.97 8.05 -6.11
CA GLY A 157 1.03 7.22 -6.86
C GLY A 157 -0.41 7.35 -6.33
N LEU A 158 -0.67 6.98 -5.09
CA LEU A 158 -1.92 7.30 -4.39
C LEU A 158 -1.69 8.43 -3.40
N GLU A 159 -2.66 9.34 -3.29
CA GLU A 159 -2.63 10.44 -2.33
C GLU A 159 -3.44 10.10 -1.08
N PHE A 160 -2.85 10.37 0.08
CA PHE A 160 -3.48 10.28 1.38
C PHE A 160 -3.51 11.65 2.07
N SER A 161 -4.48 11.84 2.95
CA SER A 161 -4.51 12.95 3.89
C SER A 161 -3.75 12.54 5.16
N TYR A 162 -2.74 13.30 5.56
CA TYR A 162 -1.96 13.05 6.78
C TYR A 162 -2.42 13.99 7.89
N LEU A 163 -2.79 13.42 9.03
CA LEU A 163 -3.11 14.14 10.26
C LEU A 163 -2.02 13.83 11.29
N PRO A 164 -1.04 14.74 11.46
CA PRO A 164 0.01 14.56 12.45
C PRO A 164 -0.54 14.78 13.85
N VAL A 165 -0.34 13.83 14.73
CA VAL A 165 -0.83 13.86 16.12
C VAL A 165 0.27 13.44 17.09
N VAL A 166 0.06 13.71 18.40
CA VAL A 166 0.91 13.16 19.45
C VAL A 166 0.77 11.63 19.50
N ASP A 167 1.81 10.94 19.94
CA ASP A 167 1.92 9.49 19.73
C ASP A 167 0.78 8.69 20.36
N ASP A 168 0.38 9.00 21.59
CA ASP A 168 -0.72 8.32 22.27
C ASP A 168 -2.09 8.57 21.62
N ALA A 169 -2.25 9.65 20.85
CA ALA A 169 -3.47 9.94 20.12
C ALA A 169 -3.70 8.98 18.94
N VAL A 170 -2.64 8.44 18.33
CA VAL A 170 -2.77 7.45 17.24
C VAL A 170 -3.60 6.26 17.70
N ALA A 171 -3.29 5.69 18.86
CA ALA A 171 -4.02 4.55 19.42
C ALA A 171 -5.46 4.90 19.83
N ARG A 172 -5.72 6.16 20.23
CA ARG A 172 -7.04 6.66 20.67
C ARG A 172 -7.99 7.00 19.53
N ALA A 173 -7.48 7.11 18.28
CA ALA A 173 -8.31 7.48 17.14
C ALA A 173 -9.45 6.46 16.93
N VAL A 174 -10.68 6.96 16.86
CA VAL A 174 -11.89 6.17 16.59
C VAL A 174 -12.64 6.85 15.46
N THR A 175 -12.78 6.15 14.34
CA THR A 175 -13.36 6.73 13.13
C THR A 175 -14.87 6.80 13.14
N ASP A 176 -15.41 7.91 12.60
CA ASP A 176 -16.75 7.97 12.03
C ASP A 176 -16.63 7.85 10.49
N PRO A 177 -16.95 6.67 9.90
CA PRO A 177 -16.82 6.46 8.46
C PRO A 177 -17.68 7.42 7.61
N ALA A 178 -18.83 7.87 8.13
CA ALA A 178 -19.69 8.83 7.42
C ALA A 178 -19.05 10.24 7.41
N ALA A 179 -18.47 10.66 8.52
CA ALA A 179 -17.74 11.92 8.61
C ALA A 179 -16.50 11.89 7.69
N LEU A 180 -15.73 10.79 7.67
CA LEU A 180 -14.57 10.65 6.79
C LEU A 180 -14.94 10.76 5.30
N ARG A 181 -16.00 10.09 4.86
CA ARG A 181 -16.50 10.20 3.47
C ARG A 181 -16.89 11.62 3.10
N ALA A 182 -17.54 12.34 4.01
CA ALA A 182 -17.97 13.70 3.79
C ALA A 182 -16.82 14.69 3.59
N LEU A 183 -15.60 14.38 4.07
CA LEU A 183 -14.42 15.24 3.97
C LEU A 183 -13.72 15.15 2.61
N GLY A 184 -14.00 14.16 1.78
CA GLY A 184 -13.38 14.00 0.45
C GLY A 184 -11.86 13.88 0.53
N LEU A 185 -11.35 12.93 1.32
CA LEU A 185 -9.95 12.81 1.72
C LEU A 185 -9.00 12.20 0.67
N GLY A 186 -9.47 11.95 -0.55
CA GLY A 186 -8.75 11.15 -1.53
C GLY A 186 -8.83 9.67 -1.18
N THR A 187 -7.69 8.95 -1.18
CA THR A 187 -7.67 7.52 -0.87
C THR A 187 -8.03 7.21 0.58
N GLY A 188 -7.61 8.06 1.53
CA GLY A 188 -7.89 7.86 2.95
C GLY A 188 -7.17 8.84 3.86
N LEU A 189 -7.35 8.63 5.17
CA LEU A 189 -6.72 9.41 6.24
C LEU A 189 -5.68 8.57 6.96
N SER A 190 -4.44 9.06 7.00
CA SER A 190 -3.37 8.55 7.87
C SER A 190 -3.30 9.43 9.13
N VAL A 191 -3.68 8.88 10.28
CA VAL A 191 -3.43 9.48 11.59
C VAL A 191 -2.06 9.00 12.03
N THR A 192 -1.10 9.92 12.17
CA THR A 192 0.31 9.54 12.31
C THR A 192 1.06 10.39 13.33
N SER A 193 1.95 9.75 14.08
CA SER A 193 3.03 10.39 14.83
C SER A 193 4.37 10.05 14.19
N TYR A 194 5.38 10.90 14.43
CA TYR A 194 6.74 10.66 13.96
C TYR A 194 7.76 11.22 14.94
N ALA A 195 8.67 10.37 15.40
CA ALA A 195 9.80 10.74 16.24
C ALA A 195 11.00 9.82 15.95
N GLU A 196 12.19 10.40 15.89
CA GLU A 196 13.47 9.68 15.88
C GLU A 196 13.58 8.53 14.84
N GLY A 197 13.05 8.73 13.64
CA GLY A 197 13.10 7.71 12.58
C GLY A 197 12.02 6.62 12.71
N ALA A 198 11.08 6.76 13.63
CA ALA A 198 9.92 5.87 13.77
C ALA A 198 8.61 6.62 13.56
N ALA A 199 7.70 6.02 12.80
CA ALA A 199 6.33 6.49 12.63
C ALA A 199 5.36 5.48 13.21
N HIS A 200 4.40 5.95 13.98
CA HIS A 200 3.23 5.19 14.35
C HIS A 200 2.05 5.71 13.55
N SER A 201 1.40 4.84 12.78
CA SER A 201 0.34 5.24 11.86
C SER A 201 -0.83 4.28 11.91
N ARG A 202 -2.04 4.83 11.79
CA ARG A 202 -3.28 4.11 11.49
C ARG A 202 -3.90 4.73 10.25
N VAL A 203 -4.30 3.88 9.29
CA VAL A 203 -4.81 4.35 8.00
C VAL A 203 -6.26 3.92 7.84
N PHE A 204 -7.13 4.92 7.65
CA PHE A 204 -8.57 4.75 7.53
C PHE A 204 -8.99 5.00 6.08
N VAL A 205 -9.61 3.99 5.46
CA VAL A 205 -9.98 3.97 4.04
C VAL A 205 -11.49 3.70 3.89
N PRO A 206 -12.34 4.71 4.10
CA PRO A 206 -13.79 4.52 4.27
C PRO A 206 -14.51 3.92 3.05
N ASP A 207 -13.88 3.94 1.88
CA ASP A 207 -14.51 3.52 0.61
C ASP A 207 -14.04 2.14 0.11
N VAL A 208 -13.16 1.44 0.84
CA VAL A 208 -12.58 0.15 0.40
C VAL A 208 -13.20 -1.07 1.10
N GLY A 209 -14.32 -0.89 1.79
CA GLY A 209 -15.04 -1.99 2.46
C GLY A 209 -14.47 -2.39 3.83
N MET A 210 -13.30 -1.88 4.21
CA MET A 210 -12.70 -2.02 5.53
C MET A 210 -12.51 -0.64 6.17
N PRO A 211 -12.89 -0.46 7.45
CA PRO A 211 -12.78 0.86 8.09
C PRO A 211 -11.33 1.29 8.34
N GLU A 212 -10.42 0.33 8.50
CA GLU A 212 -8.98 0.54 8.77
C GLU A 212 -8.16 -0.51 8.02
N ASP A 213 -7.11 -0.06 7.34
CA ASP A 213 -6.16 -0.92 6.64
C ASP A 213 -4.97 -1.23 7.57
N PRO A 214 -4.68 -2.52 7.85
CA PRO A 214 -3.73 -2.93 8.89
C PRO A 214 -2.28 -2.54 8.58
N ALA A 215 -1.90 -2.47 7.29
CA ALA A 215 -0.56 -2.04 6.87
C ALA A 215 -0.61 -1.49 5.44
N THR A 216 -0.49 -0.15 5.32
CA THR A 216 -0.71 0.56 4.06
C THR A 216 0.61 1.06 3.47
N GLY A 217 1.23 0.26 2.60
CA GLY A 217 2.51 0.61 1.97
C GLY A 217 2.45 1.90 1.13
N SER A 218 1.35 2.17 0.43
CA SER A 218 1.17 3.42 -0.33
C SER A 218 1.05 4.66 0.57
N ALA A 219 0.42 4.54 1.74
CA ALA A 219 0.43 5.61 2.74
C ALA A 219 1.81 5.76 3.38
N ALA A 220 2.54 4.67 3.60
CA ALA A 220 3.92 4.75 4.09
C ALA A 220 4.84 5.49 3.10
N LEU A 221 4.72 5.24 1.78
CA LEU A 221 5.43 6.00 0.73
C LEU A 221 5.10 7.51 0.79
N GLY A 222 3.82 7.86 0.81
CA GLY A 222 3.38 9.26 0.85
C GLY A 222 3.74 9.96 2.17
N LEU A 223 3.89 9.23 3.29
CA LEU A 223 4.35 9.77 4.56
C LEU A 223 5.74 10.39 4.43
N GLY A 224 6.65 9.79 3.65
CA GLY A 224 7.96 10.37 3.38
C GLY A 224 7.90 11.74 2.70
N VAL A 225 6.98 11.90 1.75
CA VAL A 225 6.73 13.20 1.10
C VAL A 225 6.19 14.22 2.11
N PHE A 226 5.23 13.80 2.94
CA PHE A 226 4.67 14.63 3.99
C PHE A 226 5.75 15.07 5.00
N LEU A 227 6.58 14.15 5.49
CA LEU A 227 7.64 14.43 6.47
C LEU A 227 8.73 15.35 5.92
N ALA A 228 9.15 15.17 4.66
CA ALA A 228 10.08 16.07 3.99
C ALA A 228 9.51 17.49 3.90
N ALA A 229 8.27 17.64 3.44
CA ALA A 229 7.58 18.94 3.35
C ALA A 229 7.34 19.59 4.71
N ALA A 230 7.20 18.81 5.78
CA ALA A 230 7.10 19.29 7.16
C ALA A 230 8.47 19.61 7.79
N GLY A 231 9.59 19.50 7.04
CA GLY A 231 10.93 19.75 7.53
C GLY A 231 11.41 18.75 8.59
N ARG A 232 10.84 17.54 8.60
CA ARG A 232 11.16 16.48 9.57
C ARG A 232 12.27 15.54 9.08
N LEU A 233 12.60 15.59 7.79
CA LEU A 233 13.68 14.83 7.16
C LEU A 233 14.71 15.79 6.60
N PRO A 234 16.02 15.58 6.87
CA PRO A 234 17.10 16.38 6.28
C PRO A 234 17.27 16.07 4.79
N ASP A 235 17.96 16.96 4.06
CA ASP A 235 18.42 16.67 2.71
C ASP A 235 19.36 15.45 2.69
N GLY A 236 19.27 14.66 1.62
CA GLY A 236 19.94 13.39 1.44
C GLY A 236 19.03 12.20 1.62
N LEU A 237 19.60 11.02 1.83
CA LEU A 237 18.87 9.78 2.06
C LEU A 237 18.49 9.65 3.54
N SER A 238 17.21 9.59 3.82
CA SER A 238 16.65 9.33 5.16
C SER A 238 15.92 8.00 5.17
N SER A 239 15.95 7.32 6.32
CA SER A 239 15.18 6.08 6.55
C SER A 239 14.28 6.23 7.78
N TYR A 240 13.12 5.58 7.74
CA TYR A 240 12.24 5.45 8.90
C TYR A 240 11.44 4.15 8.85
N VAL A 241 10.99 3.71 10.00
CA VAL A 241 10.13 2.52 10.15
C VAL A 241 8.71 2.97 10.50
N VAL A 242 7.72 2.38 9.86
CA VAL A 242 6.32 2.53 10.25
C VAL A 242 5.92 1.32 11.10
N ALA A 243 5.28 1.55 12.24
CA ALA A 243 4.90 0.51 13.20
C ALA A 243 3.96 -0.58 12.61
N GLN A 244 3.52 -0.42 11.39
CA GLN A 244 2.80 -1.42 10.59
C GLN A 244 3.74 -2.42 9.86
N GLY A 245 5.03 -2.47 10.20
CA GLY A 245 6.01 -3.40 9.62
C GLY A 245 6.60 -2.97 8.27
N ALA A 246 6.41 -1.72 7.87
CA ALA A 246 6.99 -1.15 6.65
C ALA A 246 8.26 -0.37 6.98
N GLU A 247 9.35 -0.63 6.22
CA GLU A 247 10.56 0.16 6.23
C GLU A 247 10.56 1.11 5.03
N CYS A 248 10.86 2.38 5.26
CA CYS A 248 10.81 3.38 4.22
C CYS A 248 12.15 4.10 4.07
N THR A 249 12.49 4.42 2.83
CA THR A 249 13.60 5.33 2.51
C THR A 249 13.08 6.48 1.67
N VAL A 250 13.64 7.68 1.89
CA VAL A 250 13.27 8.91 1.18
C VAL A 250 14.51 9.64 0.78
N GLN A 251 14.64 9.97 -0.50
CA GLN A 251 15.63 10.91 -0.99
C GLN A 251 15.03 12.32 -0.96
N VAL A 252 15.65 13.22 -0.23
CA VAL A 252 15.22 14.63 -0.07
C VAL A 252 16.25 15.55 -0.70
N GLU A 253 15.80 16.53 -1.49
CA GLU A 253 16.61 17.56 -2.13
C GLU A 253 15.94 18.91 -1.98
N GLY A 254 16.63 19.85 -1.32
CA GLY A 254 16.09 21.19 -1.05
C GLY A 254 14.79 21.19 -0.23
N GLY A 255 14.67 20.24 0.70
CA GLY A 255 13.48 20.09 1.54
C GLY A 255 12.28 19.40 0.85
N VAL A 256 12.48 18.81 -0.35
CA VAL A 256 11.43 18.13 -1.11
C VAL A 256 11.81 16.68 -1.33
N ALA A 257 10.88 15.76 -1.11
CA ALA A 257 11.09 14.35 -1.47
C ALA A 257 11.10 14.20 -3.00
N VAL A 258 12.18 13.61 -3.53
CA VAL A 258 12.33 13.31 -4.96
C VAL A 258 12.10 11.84 -5.28
N SER A 259 12.23 10.96 -4.30
CA SER A 259 11.95 9.53 -4.41
C SER A 259 11.60 8.96 -3.04
N THR A 260 10.67 8.02 -2.99
CA THR A 260 10.34 7.24 -1.79
C THR A 260 10.27 5.75 -2.12
N THR A 261 10.76 4.92 -1.22
CA THR A 261 10.72 3.47 -1.32
C THR A 261 10.13 2.88 -0.05
N VAL A 262 9.29 1.87 -0.19
CA VAL A 262 8.77 1.06 0.93
C VAL A 262 9.25 -0.36 0.77
N ALA A 263 9.74 -0.95 1.84
CA ALA A 263 10.18 -2.33 1.89
C ALA A 263 9.50 -3.08 3.04
N GLY A 264 9.40 -4.39 2.92
CA GLY A 264 8.92 -5.23 3.99
C GLY A 264 8.98 -6.72 3.67
N SER A 265 8.95 -7.49 4.75
CA SER A 265 8.92 -8.95 4.69
C SER A 265 7.52 -9.45 4.30
N VAL A 266 7.48 -10.67 3.77
CA VAL A 266 6.24 -11.35 3.36
C VAL A 266 6.26 -12.76 3.89
N VAL A 267 5.15 -13.21 4.47
CA VAL A 267 5.00 -14.55 5.05
C VAL A 267 3.87 -15.32 4.35
N PRO A 268 4.09 -16.57 3.92
CA PRO A 268 3.04 -17.39 3.34
C PRO A 268 2.04 -17.85 4.41
N VAL A 269 0.74 -17.76 4.10
CA VAL A 269 -0.36 -18.16 5.00
C VAL A 269 -1.09 -19.38 4.47
N ALA A 270 -1.51 -19.33 3.20
CA ALA A 270 -2.25 -20.44 2.58
C ALA A 270 -1.95 -20.54 1.09
N ARG A 271 -2.25 -21.69 0.52
CA ARG A 271 -2.24 -21.91 -0.94
C ARG A 271 -3.33 -22.87 -1.33
N GLY A 272 -3.80 -22.77 -2.56
CA GLY A 272 -4.85 -23.66 -3.05
C GLY A 272 -5.18 -23.43 -4.52
N GLU A 273 -6.32 -23.94 -4.89
CA GLU A 273 -6.92 -23.75 -6.21
C GLU A 273 -8.32 -23.18 -6.07
N ILE A 274 -8.66 -22.20 -6.90
CA ILE A 274 -9.97 -21.60 -6.99
C ILE A 274 -10.56 -21.92 -8.37
N ARG A 275 -11.86 -22.16 -8.45
CA ARG A 275 -12.54 -22.38 -9.74
C ARG A 275 -12.50 -21.11 -10.57
N ARG A 276 -12.31 -21.28 -11.88
CA ARG A 276 -12.44 -20.16 -12.80
C ARG A 276 -13.88 -19.68 -12.82
N PRO A 277 -14.10 -18.37 -12.79
CA PRO A 277 -15.43 -17.82 -13.06
C PRO A 277 -15.90 -18.23 -14.45
N GLY A 278 -17.18 -18.59 -14.56
CA GLY A 278 -17.80 -19.02 -15.81
C GLY A 278 -18.09 -17.87 -16.77
#